data_fedee1a267fd1ceb99f7b385964e036d
#
_entry.id   fedee1a267fd1ceb99f7b385964e036d
#
_cell.length_a   1.000
_cell.length_b   1.000
_cell.length_c   1.000
_cell.angle_alpha   90.00
_cell.angle_beta   90.00
_cell.angle_gamma   90.00
#
_symmetry.space_group_name_H-M   'P 1'
#
loop_
_entity.id
_entity.type
_entity.pdbx_description
1 polymer ?
#
loop_
_entity_poly.entity_id
_entity_poly.type
_entity_poly.pdbx_seq_one_letter_code
_entity_poly.pdbx_strand_id
1 'polypeptide(L)'
;DQPALGEQLTALAASKRATLSATYWNALNASEEFEDYLRFANQPLPISSSQITDQDAVAALRKLTEIGAALPQQLPPDRAHIDALLQALQQSQRSSQLITSLAQTTHGLQQATQMLQATDSRLLCPMQAPSARSKILLNVFVLFYAGEIQPYLAQLQRLGQPWAEAVIALRAVPNIPDATAHSLDRLAGEQNSLWEEYQAALTKHTQAWQDLLGACESQPGQSGWQTPTEG
;
A
#
# COMPACT_ATOMS: atom_id res chain seq x y z
N ASP A 1 -36.07 45.99 -11.21
CA ASP A 1 -35.14 45.41 -10.20
C ASP A 1 -34.93 43.89 -10.28
N GLN A 2 -35.82 43.14 -10.91
CA GLN A 2 -35.65 41.69 -11.08
C GLN A 2 -34.49 41.28 -12.03
N PRO A 3 -34.24 41.99 -13.15
CA PRO A 3 -33.09 41.65 -14.04
C PRO A 3 -31.74 41.77 -13.34
N ALA A 4 -31.52 42.81 -12.56
CA ALA A 4 -30.28 43.03 -11.83
C ALA A 4 -30.02 41.95 -10.76
N LEU A 5 -31.05 41.42 -10.10
CA LEU A 5 -30.94 40.31 -9.16
C LEU A 5 -30.54 39.01 -9.89
N GLY A 6 -31.13 38.76 -11.06
CA GLY A 6 -30.79 37.60 -11.90
C GLY A 6 -29.31 37.57 -12.35
N GLU A 7 -28.80 38.74 -12.78
CA GLU A 7 -27.40 38.92 -13.16
C GLU A 7 -26.47 38.70 -11.95
N GLN A 8 -26.81 39.25 -10.79
CA GLN A 8 -26.02 39.05 -9.55
C GLN A 8 -25.97 37.58 -9.12
N LEU A 9 -27.11 36.88 -9.17
CA LEU A 9 -27.18 35.46 -8.85
C LEU A 9 -26.36 34.62 -9.81
N THR A 10 -26.41 34.95 -11.10
CA THR A 10 -25.62 34.26 -12.14
C THR A 10 -24.13 34.47 -11.92
N ALA A 11 -23.70 35.70 -11.64
CA ALA A 11 -22.30 36.03 -11.34
C ALA A 11 -21.82 35.31 -10.06
N LEU A 12 -22.65 35.29 -9.01
CA LEU A 12 -22.33 34.57 -7.78
C LEU A 12 -22.21 33.05 -8.02
N ALA A 13 -23.12 32.44 -8.79
CA ALA A 13 -23.08 31.04 -9.13
C ALA A 13 -21.82 30.69 -9.93
N ALA A 14 -21.43 31.54 -10.90
CA ALA A 14 -20.19 31.36 -11.66
C ALA A 14 -18.95 31.46 -10.76
N SER A 15 -18.90 32.46 -9.87
CA SER A 15 -17.81 32.61 -8.89
C SER A 15 -17.71 31.40 -7.95
N LYS A 16 -18.82 30.92 -7.41
CA LYS A 16 -18.84 29.71 -6.56
C LYS A 16 -18.39 28.47 -7.31
N ARG A 17 -18.84 28.31 -8.56
CA ARG A 17 -18.44 27.19 -9.41
C ARG A 17 -16.94 27.18 -9.71
N ALA A 18 -16.34 28.34 -9.94
CA ALA A 18 -14.92 28.50 -10.19
C ALA A 18 -14.04 28.10 -8.98
N THR A 19 -14.56 28.17 -7.76
CA THR A 19 -13.83 27.83 -6.53
C THR A 19 -14.13 26.41 -6.00
N LEU A 20 -15.02 25.65 -6.63
CA LEU A 20 -15.46 24.34 -6.12
C LEU A 20 -14.32 23.35 -5.92
N SER A 21 -13.41 23.22 -6.88
CA SER A 21 -12.27 22.28 -6.77
C SER A 21 -11.35 22.66 -5.60
N ALA A 22 -11.06 23.96 -5.43
CA ALA A 22 -10.24 24.41 -4.31
C ALA A 22 -10.96 24.20 -2.97
N THR A 23 -12.27 24.47 -2.91
CA THR A 23 -13.09 24.23 -1.72
C THR A 23 -13.13 22.75 -1.36
N TYR A 24 -13.26 21.87 -2.35
CA TYR A 24 -13.22 20.42 -2.17
C TYR A 24 -11.90 19.98 -1.52
N TRP A 25 -10.77 20.38 -2.10
CA TRP A 25 -9.45 20.01 -1.57
C TRP A 25 -9.20 20.59 -0.17
N ASN A 26 -9.63 21.83 0.09
CA ASN A 26 -9.51 22.41 1.41
C ASN A 26 -10.36 21.65 2.45
N ALA A 27 -11.58 21.26 2.10
CA ALA A 27 -12.43 20.48 2.99
C ALA A 27 -11.85 19.08 3.26
N LEU A 28 -11.35 18.41 2.22
CA LEU A 28 -10.77 17.07 2.34
C LEU A 28 -9.49 17.10 3.19
N ASN A 29 -8.58 18.04 2.92
CA ASN A 29 -7.33 18.18 3.68
C ASN A 29 -7.53 18.67 5.12
N ALA A 30 -8.67 19.30 5.44
CA ALA A 30 -9.01 19.71 6.78
C ALA A 30 -9.78 18.65 7.58
N SER A 31 -10.13 17.50 6.96
CA SER A 31 -10.81 16.43 7.68
C SER A 31 -9.79 15.53 8.38
N GLU A 32 -10.02 15.30 9.66
CA GLU A 32 -9.18 14.38 10.47
C GLU A 32 -9.25 12.95 9.93
N GLU A 33 -10.40 12.55 9.40
CA GLU A 33 -10.63 11.21 8.85
C GLU A 33 -9.74 10.93 7.64
N PHE A 34 -9.58 11.91 6.77
CA PHE A 34 -8.72 11.79 5.60
C PHE A 34 -7.24 11.81 5.99
N GLU A 35 -6.86 12.69 6.93
CA GLU A 35 -5.49 12.74 7.46
C GLU A 35 -5.13 11.41 8.14
N ASP A 36 -6.00 10.91 9.03
CA ASP A 36 -5.81 9.67 9.77
C ASP A 36 -5.69 8.45 8.86
N TYR A 37 -6.44 8.43 7.76
CA TYR A 37 -6.40 7.35 6.78
C TYR A 37 -5.05 7.24 6.05
N LEU A 38 -4.36 8.37 5.83
CA LEU A 38 -3.12 8.45 5.06
C LEU A 38 -1.85 8.62 5.90
N ARG A 39 -1.95 8.59 7.22
CA ARG A 39 -0.79 8.71 8.12
C ARG A 39 -0.26 7.34 8.58
N PHE A 40 0.92 7.36 9.20
CA PHE A 40 1.46 6.20 9.88
C PHE A 40 0.69 5.89 11.17
N ALA A 41 0.37 4.61 11.40
CA ALA A 41 -0.15 4.15 12.68
C ALA A 41 0.98 3.87 13.68
N ASN A 42 0.64 3.82 14.97
CA ASN A 42 1.57 3.42 16.03
C ASN A 42 1.95 1.94 15.96
N GLN A 43 1.13 1.11 15.31
CA GLN A 43 1.35 -0.33 15.22
C GLN A 43 1.11 -0.81 13.78
N PRO A 44 1.87 -1.80 13.30
CA PRO A 44 1.64 -2.42 12.01
C PRO A 44 0.36 -3.29 12.03
N LEU A 45 -0.02 -3.77 10.87
CA LEU A 45 -1.05 -4.80 10.73
C LEU A 45 -0.65 -6.05 11.51
N PRO A 46 -1.58 -6.67 12.24
CA PRO A 46 -1.28 -7.90 12.96
C PRO A 46 -1.00 -9.04 11.99
N ILE A 47 -0.09 -9.94 12.39
CA ILE A 47 0.06 -11.24 11.76
C ILE A 47 -1.18 -12.04 12.14
N SER A 48 -2.06 -12.29 11.19
CA SER A 48 -3.34 -12.94 11.42
C SER A 48 -3.64 -13.96 10.34
N SER A 49 -4.20 -15.08 10.74
CA SER A 49 -4.74 -16.08 9.82
C SER A 49 -6.10 -15.68 9.22
N SER A 50 -6.80 -14.70 9.80
CA SER A 50 -8.06 -14.19 9.27
C SER A 50 -7.85 -13.27 8.08
N GLN A 51 -8.73 -13.36 7.08
CA GLN A 51 -8.72 -12.42 5.96
C GLN A 51 -9.12 -11.03 6.47
N ILE A 52 -8.15 -10.12 6.45
CA ILE A 52 -8.38 -8.71 6.74
C ILE A 52 -8.74 -8.03 5.42
N THR A 53 -9.80 -7.23 5.43
CA THR A 53 -10.23 -6.42 4.28
C THR A 53 -10.35 -4.96 4.68
N ASP A 54 -10.23 -4.07 3.70
CA ASP A 54 -10.44 -2.61 3.85
C ASP A 54 -11.30 -2.07 2.70
N GLN A 55 -12.20 -2.90 2.20
CA GLN A 55 -12.97 -2.62 0.98
C GLN A 55 -13.84 -1.38 1.11
N ASP A 56 -14.47 -1.17 2.27
CA ASP A 56 -15.39 -0.03 2.49
C ASP A 56 -14.63 1.30 2.47
N ALA A 57 -13.47 1.38 3.12
CA ALA A 57 -12.66 2.59 3.12
C ALA A 57 -12.03 2.86 1.75
N VAL A 58 -11.53 1.82 1.06
CA VAL A 58 -11.02 1.96 -0.32
C VAL A 58 -12.13 2.42 -1.26
N ALA A 59 -13.36 1.86 -1.13
CA ALA A 59 -14.51 2.29 -1.91
C ALA A 59 -14.90 3.75 -1.61
N ALA A 60 -14.85 4.16 -0.34
CA ALA A 60 -15.10 5.54 0.05
C ALA A 60 -14.05 6.50 -0.56
N LEU A 61 -12.75 6.14 -0.50
CA LEU A 61 -11.70 6.94 -1.13
C LEU A 61 -11.90 7.08 -2.65
N ARG A 62 -12.27 5.99 -3.33
CA ARG A 62 -12.62 6.02 -4.76
C ARG A 62 -13.82 6.93 -5.05
N LYS A 63 -14.85 6.90 -4.19
CA LYS A 63 -16.01 7.81 -4.34
C LYS A 63 -15.63 9.26 -4.12
N LEU A 64 -14.81 9.58 -3.13
CA LEU A 64 -14.26 10.92 -2.97
C LEU A 64 -13.46 11.34 -4.21
N THR A 65 -12.65 10.44 -4.78
CA THR A 65 -11.92 10.69 -6.04
C THR A 65 -12.87 11.02 -7.19
N GLU A 66 -13.95 10.26 -7.39
CA GLU A 66 -14.96 10.49 -8.42
C GLU A 66 -15.62 11.86 -8.25
N ILE A 67 -15.97 12.24 -7.01
CA ILE A 67 -16.55 13.56 -6.70
C ILE A 67 -15.57 14.68 -7.08
N GLY A 68 -14.32 14.58 -6.64
CA GLY A 68 -13.30 15.58 -6.95
C GLY A 68 -13.03 15.72 -8.44
N ALA A 69 -12.96 14.60 -9.16
CA ALA A 69 -12.74 14.56 -10.61
C ALA A 69 -13.91 15.15 -11.43
N ALA A 70 -15.13 15.07 -10.91
CA ALA A 70 -16.33 15.61 -11.58
C ALA A 70 -16.47 17.13 -11.42
N LEU A 71 -15.75 17.76 -10.47
CA LEU A 71 -15.81 19.19 -10.23
C LEU A 71 -15.04 19.99 -11.31
N PRO A 72 -15.50 21.17 -11.71
CA PRO A 72 -16.74 21.85 -11.31
C PRO A 72 -17.95 21.55 -12.19
N GLN A 73 -17.85 20.55 -13.09
CA GLN A 73 -18.90 20.23 -14.08
C GLN A 73 -20.17 19.69 -13.40
N GLN A 74 -19.98 18.87 -12.37
CA GLN A 74 -21.05 18.38 -11.51
C GLN A 74 -20.93 19.02 -10.12
N LEU A 75 -22.06 19.27 -9.48
CA LEU A 75 -22.06 19.71 -8.10
C LEU A 75 -21.79 18.51 -7.19
N PRO A 76 -21.08 18.73 -6.06
CA PRO A 76 -20.90 17.66 -5.08
C PRO A 76 -22.25 17.18 -4.54
N PRO A 77 -22.35 15.93 -4.07
CA PRO A 77 -23.54 15.44 -3.38
C PRO A 77 -23.78 16.25 -2.09
N ASP A 78 -24.89 15.97 -1.42
CA ASP A 78 -25.19 16.59 -0.15
C ASP A 78 -24.12 16.26 0.92
N ARG A 79 -24.12 17.07 1.98
CA ARG A 79 -23.14 16.93 3.06
C ARG A 79 -23.22 15.57 3.74
N ALA A 80 -24.42 15.03 3.96
CA ALA A 80 -24.59 13.75 4.64
C ALA A 80 -23.90 12.60 3.88
N HIS A 81 -23.91 12.66 2.55
CA HIS A 81 -23.20 11.69 1.73
C HIS A 81 -21.66 11.81 1.88
N ILE A 82 -21.13 13.03 1.88
CA ILE A 82 -19.69 13.27 2.11
C ILE A 82 -19.28 12.79 3.51
N ASP A 83 -20.05 13.16 4.53
CA ASP A 83 -19.81 12.77 5.93
C ASP A 83 -19.80 11.23 6.08
N ALA A 84 -20.68 10.51 5.37
CA ALA A 84 -20.71 9.05 5.37
C ALA A 84 -19.43 8.43 4.73
N LEU A 85 -18.89 9.04 3.67
CA LEU A 85 -17.63 8.60 3.07
C LEU A 85 -16.45 8.84 4.00
N LEU A 86 -16.38 10.01 4.64
CA LEU A 86 -15.33 10.31 5.62
C LEU A 86 -15.43 9.38 6.84
N GLN A 87 -16.64 9.11 7.33
CA GLN A 87 -16.84 8.14 8.41
C GLN A 87 -16.35 6.73 8.03
N ALA A 88 -16.54 6.30 6.78
CA ALA A 88 -16.01 5.00 6.33
C ALA A 88 -14.48 4.97 6.35
N LEU A 89 -13.78 6.08 6.02
CA LEU A 89 -12.34 6.20 6.21
C LEU A 89 -11.94 6.10 7.67
N GLN A 90 -12.63 6.82 8.55
CA GLN A 90 -12.35 6.86 9.99
C GLN A 90 -12.54 5.49 10.68
N GLN A 91 -13.56 4.74 10.27
CA GLN A 91 -13.81 3.41 10.83
C GLN A 91 -12.72 2.40 10.48
N SER A 92 -11.92 2.67 9.46
CA SER A 92 -10.81 1.83 9.08
C SER A 92 -9.48 2.34 9.67
N GLN A 93 -8.89 1.53 10.53
CA GLN A 93 -7.50 1.73 10.94
C GLN A 93 -6.51 0.98 10.03
N ARG A 94 -7.01 0.32 8.97
CA ARG A 94 -6.22 -0.60 8.16
C ARG A 94 -5.22 0.11 7.26
N SER A 95 -5.60 1.24 6.66
CA SER A 95 -4.71 2.01 5.80
C SER A 95 -3.48 2.51 6.56
N SER A 96 -3.66 3.15 7.70
CA SER A 96 -2.55 3.65 8.52
C SER A 96 -1.66 2.52 9.05
N GLN A 97 -2.24 1.38 9.45
CA GLN A 97 -1.50 0.18 9.81
C GLN A 97 -0.76 -0.43 8.61
N LEU A 98 -1.37 -0.44 7.42
CA LEU A 98 -0.75 -0.87 6.18
C LEU A 98 0.48 -0.01 5.85
N ILE A 99 0.36 1.31 5.89
CA ILE A 99 1.47 2.26 5.66
C ILE A 99 2.65 1.94 6.59
N THR A 100 2.37 1.75 7.87
CA THR A 100 3.39 1.38 8.87
C THR A 100 4.01 0.01 8.54
N SER A 101 3.18 -0.98 8.18
CA SER A 101 3.65 -2.32 7.82
C SER A 101 4.52 -2.31 6.57
N LEU A 102 4.13 -1.57 5.54
CA LEU A 102 4.92 -1.44 4.31
C LEU A 102 6.31 -0.89 4.61
N ALA A 103 6.43 0.18 5.41
CA ALA A 103 7.71 0.78 5.78
C ALA A 103 8.61 -0.20 6.57
N GLN A 104 8.06 -0.81 7.62
CA GLN A 104 8.80 -1.76 8.45
C GLN A 104 9.21 -3.02 7.70
N THR A 105 8.29 -3.57 6.88
CA THR A 105 8.55 -4.77 6.09
C THR A 105 9.57 -4.51 4.99
N THR A 106 9.51 -3.36 4.31
CA THR A 106 10.50 -2.95 3.32
C THR A 106 11.89 -2.95 3.93
N HIS A 107 12.06 -2.30 5.09
CA HIS A 107 13.34 -2.29 5.78
C HIS A 107 13.79 -3.70 6.17
N GLY A 108 12.92 -4.52 6.76
CA GLY A 108 13.24 -5.91 7.14
C GLY A 108 13.64 -6.78 5.95
N LEU A 109 12.91 -6.69 4.82
CA LEU A 109 13.23 -7.41 3.59
C LEU A 109 14.59 -6.98 3.02
N GLN A 110 14.91 -5.68 3.04
CA GLN A 110 16.21 -5.17 2.57
C GLN A 110 17.35 -5.73 3.42
N GLN A 111 17.23 -5.74 4.75
CA GLN A 111 18.23 -6.29 5.66
C GLN A 111 18.40 -7.80 5.44
N ALA A 112 17.30 -8.55 5.39
CA ALA A 112 17.33 -9.98 5.17
C ALA A 112 17.92 -10.34 3.78
N THR A 113 17.61 -9.54 2.75
CA THR A 113 18.18 -9.72 1.40
C THR A 113 19.69 -9.55 1.41
N GLN A 114 20.21 -8.52 2.09
CA GLN A 114 21.64 -8.30 2.22
C GLN A 114 22.33 -9.51 2.91
N MET A 115 21.71 -10.06 3.95
CA MET A 115 22.24 -11.25 4.64
C MET A 115 22.27 -12.49 3.73
N LEU A 116 21.21 -12.73 2.95
CA LEU A 116 21.16 -13.83 1.98
C LEU A 116 22.23 -13.67 0.90
N GLN A 117 22.38 -12.46 0.35
CA GLN A 117 23.38 -12.17 -0.69
C GLN A 117 24.81 -12.22 -0.19
N ALA A 118 25.06 -11.92 1.09
CA ALA A 118 26.38 -12.05 1.72
C ALA A 118 26.75 -13.50 2.04
N THR A 119 25.80 -14.44 1.94
CA THR A 119 26.04 -15.85 2.22
C THR A 119 26.79 -16.50 1.07
N ASP A 120 28.01 -17.02 1.31
CA ASP A 120 28.78 -17.76 0.30
C ASP A 120 28.17 -19.14 0.06
N SER A 121 27.53 -19.30 -1.09
CA SER A 121 26.90 -20.56 -1.50
C SER A 121 27.91 -21.73 -1.57
N ARG A 122 29.21 -21.49 -1.86
CA ARG A 122 30.24 -22.52 -1.90
C ARG A 122 30.54 -23.12 -0.53
N LEU A 123 30.46 -22.26 0.53
CA LEU A 123 30.60 -22.71 1.93
C LEU A 123 29.32 -23.40 2.43
N LEU A 124 28.19 -23.00 1.88
CA LEU A 124 26.91 -23.59 2.21
C LEU A 124 26.69 -24.93 1.54
N CYS A 125 27.04 -25.04 0.24
CA CYS A 125 26.81 -26.20 -0.61
C CYS A 125 28.09 -26.52 -1.43
N PRO A 126 29.09 -27.18 -0.83
CA PRO A 126 30.27 -27.59 -1.56
C PRO A 126 29.90 -28.46 -2.77
N MET A 127 30.48 -28.16 -3.93
CA MET A 127 30.20 -28.86 -5.21
C MET A 127 28.73 -28.78 -5.65
N GLN A 128 28.00 -27.73 -5.25
CA GLN A 128 26.57 -27.52 -5.52
C GLN A 128 25.65 -28.61 -4.96
N ALA A 129 26.18 -29.49 -4.10
CA ALA A 129 25.41 -30.58 -3.50
C ALA A 129 24.83 -30.19 -2.13
N PRO A 130 23.63 -30.71 -1.76
CA PRO A 130 23.04 -30.47 -0.45
C PRO A 130 24.00 -30.88 0.70
N SER A 131 24.13 -30.01 1.68
CA SER A 131 24.98 -30.23 2.86
C SER A 131 24.15 -30.13 4.15
N ALA A 132 24.73 -30.46 5.31
CA ALA A 132 24.07 -30.24 6.59
C ALA A 132 23.71 -28.77 6.82
N ARG A 133 24.54 -27.83 6.34
CA ARG A 133 24.26 -26.37 6.47
C ARG A 133 23.13 -25.92 5.54
N SER A 134 23.08 -26.42 4.30
CA SER A 134 22.01 -26.09 3.37
C SER A 134 20.65 -26.65 3.82
N LYS A 135 20.64 -27.80 4.50
CA LYS A 135 19.42 -28.35 5.12
C LYS A 135 18.89 -27.45 6.24
N ILE A 136 19.77 -26.88 7.08
CA ILE A 136 19.36 -25.90 8.09
C ILE A 136 18.75 -24.67 7.41
N LEU A 137 19.38 -24.14 6.37
CA LEU A 137 18.85 -22.98 5.62
C LEU A 137 17.49 -23.31 4.99
N LEU A 138 17.34 -24.52 4.40
CA LEU A 138 16.08 -24.97 3.84
C LEU A 138 14.98 -25.05 4.91
N ASN A 139 15.30 -25.55 6.11
CA ASN A 139 14.34 -25.56 7.22
C ASN A 139 13.94 -24.14 7.63
N VAL A 140 14.88 -23.20 7.70
CA VAL A 140 14.57 -21.78 7.96
C VAL A 140 13.66 -21.23 6.86
N PHE A 141 13.94 -21.52 5.59
CA PHE A 141 13.08 -21.09 4.48
C PHE A 141 11.67 -21.67 4.61
N VAL A 142 11.53 -22.98 4.82
CA VAL A 142 10.21 -23.64 4.82
C VAL A 142 9.40 -23.29 6.05
N LEU A 143 10.00 -23.38 7.25
CA LEU A 143 9.27 -23.20 8.50
C LEU A 143 8.93 -21.74 8.79
N PHE A 144 9.88 -20.83 8.57
CA PHE A 144 9.70 -19.43 8.95
C PHE A 144 9.33 -18.56 7.74
N TYR A 145 10.12 -18.58 6.66
CA TYR A 145 9.84 -17.69 5.54
C TYR A 145 8.56 -18.10 4.81
N ALA A 146 8.47 -19.33 4.34
CA ALA A 146 7.30 -19.81 3.61
C ALA A 146 6.06 -20.01 4.53
N GLY A 147 6.29 -20.48 5.77
CA GLY A 147 5.21 -20.78 6.70
C GLY A 147 4.60 -19.56 7.39
N GLU A 148 5.40 -18.54 7.73
CA GLU A 148 4.96 -17.41 8.52
C GLU A 148 5.07 -16.07 7.78
N ILE A 149 6.22 -15.80 7.14
CA ILE A 149 6.48 -14.50 6.52
C ILE A 149 5.70 -14.35 5.21
N GLN A 150 5.73 -15.32 4.31
CA GLN A 150 5.02 -15.23 3.02
C GLN A 150 3.51 -15.01 3.18
N PRO A 151 2.77 -15.65 4.09
CA PRO A 151 1.37 -15.34 4.34
C PRO A 151 1.13 -13.88 4.73
N TYR A 152 2.01 -13.31 5.56
CA TYR A 152 1.95 -11.90 5.93
C TYR A 152 2.22 -10.97 4.74
N LEU A 153 3.25 -11.27 3.94
CA LEU A 153 3.54 -10.50 2.72
C LEU A 153 2.37 -10.57 1.72
N ALA A 154 1.73 -11.72 1.59
CA ALA A 154 0.53 -11.88 0.77
C ALA A 154 -0.66 -11.08 1.31
N GLN A 155 -0.78 -10.92 2.64
CA GLN A 155 -1.77 -10.04 3.26
C GLN A 155 -1.50 -8.57 2.93
N LEU A 156 -0.24 -8.11 3.05
CA LEU A 156 0.15 -6.76 2.69
C LEU A 156 -0.13 -6.47 1.20
N GLN A 157 0.13 -7.44 0.33
CA GLN A 157 -0.14 -7.31 -1.09
C GLN A 157 -1.64 -7.16 -1.39
N ARG A 158 -2.48 -8.00 -0.77
CA ARG A 158 -3.95 -7.96 -0.97
C ARG A 158 -4.58 -6.65 -0.51
N LEU A 159 -4.08 -6.07 0.59
CA LEU A 159 -4.56 -4.78 1.09
C LEU A 159 -3.93 -3.61 0.33
N GLY A 160 -2.65 -3.70 0.04
CA GLY A 160 -1.86 -2.61 -0.54
C GLY A 160 -2.21 -2.33 -2.00
N GLN A 161 -2.46 -3.36 -2.80
CA GLN A 161 -2.77 -3.17 -4.21
C GLN A 161 -4.00 -2.27 -4.43
N PRO A 162 -5.21 -2.57 -3.90
CA PRO A 162 -6.39 -1.73 -4.11
C PRO A 162 -6.27 -0.37 -3.42
N TRP A 163 -5.54 -0.29 -2.30
CA TRP A 163 -5.24 0.97 -1.62
C TRP A 163 -4.34 1.87 -2.48
N ALA A 164 -3.23 1.35 -3.01
CA ALA A 164 -2.32 2.10 -3.84
C ALA A 164 -3.00 2.61 -5.13
N GLU A 165 -3.81 1.78 -5.78
CA GLU A 165 -4.62 2.18 -6.94
C GLU A 165 -5.57 3.34 -6.60
N ALA A 166 -6.20 3.32 -5.43
CA ALA A 166 -7.11 4.38 -5.01
C ALA A 166 -6.35 5.69 -4.69
N VAL A 167 -5.16 5.59 -4.08
CA VAL A 167 -4.28 6.75 -3.82
C VAL A 167 -3.77 7.36 -5.12
N ILE A 168 -3.35 6.55 -6.09
CA ILE A 168 -2.92 7.00 -7.43
C ILE A 168 -4.08 7.70 -8.16
N ALA A 169 -5.29 7.12 -8.10
CA ALA A 169 -6.46 7.73 -8.71
C ALA A 169 -6.81 9.08 -8.08
N LEU A 170 -6.72 9.19 -6.75
CA LEU A 170 -6.93 10.45 -6.04
C LEU A 170 -5.88 11.50 -6.43
N ARG A 171 -4.62 11.09 -6.59
CA ARG A 171 -3.53 11.96 -7.03
C ARG A 171 -3.79 12.59 -8.40
N ALA A 172 -4.51 11.88 -9.26
CA ALA A 172 -4.85 12.33 -10.61
C ALA A 172 -6.02 13.33 -10.68
N VAL A 173 -6.69 13.62 -9.55
CA VAL A 173 -7.81 14.58 -9.50
C VAL A 173 -7.32 15.99 -9.82
N PRO A 174 -8.01 16.75 -10.71
CA PRO A 174 -7.60 18.10 -11.10
C PRO A 174 -7.49 19.07 -9.94
N ASN A 175 -6.62 20.07 -10.08
CA ASN A 175 -6.41 21.14 -9.11
C ASN A 175 -6.03 20.68 -7.70
N ILE A 176 -5.40 19.51 -7.58
CA ILE A 176 -4.84 19.03 -6.31
C ILE A 176 -3.76 20.00 -5.81
N PRO A 177 -3.76 20.39 -4.52
CA PRO A 177 -2.69 21.20 -3.94
C PRO A 177 -1.34 20.46 -3.99
N ASP A 178 -0.24 21.18 -4.27
CA ASP A 178 1.10 20.61 -4.42
C ASP A 178 1.53 19.80 -3.19
N ALA A 179 1.22 20.26 -1.98
CA ALA A 179 1.56 19.54 -0.75
C ALA A 179 0.84 18.19 -0.66
N THR A 180 -0.45 18.17 -1.01
CA THR A 180 -1.26 16.92 -1.04
C THR A 180 -0.75 15.99 -2.13
N ALA A 181 -0.49 16.53 -3.31
CA ALA A 181 0.09 15.79 -4.43
C ALA A 181 1.39 15.10 -4.03
N HIS A 182 2.32 15.84 -3.44
CA HIS A 182 3.60 15.31 -2.98
C HIS A 182 3.42 14.23 -1.89
N SER A 183 2.49 14.40 -0.97
CA SER A 183 2.20 13.40 0.06
C SER A 183 1.67 12.10 -0.53
N LEU A 184 0.74 12.17 -1.49
CA LEU A 184 0.21 10.99 -2.18
C LEU A 184 1.28 10.31 -3.06
N ASP A 185 2.13 11.09 -3.75
CA ASP A 185 3.25 10.57 -4.53
C ASP A 185 4.24 9.78 -3.65
N ARG A 186 4.50 10.23 -2.43
CA ARG A 186 5.35 9.50 -1.48
C ARG A 186 4.72 8.19 -0.98
N LEU A 187 3.41 8.11 -0.92
CA LEU A 187 2.70 6.91 -0.48
C LEU A 187 2.61 5.85 -1.58
N ALA A 188 2.17 6.25 -2.79
CA ALA A 188 1.89 5.30 -3.88
C ALA A 188 2.22 5.86 -5.28
N GLY A 189 3.11 6.84 -5.43
CA GLY A 189 3.56 7.33 -6.73
C GLY A 189 4.35 6.29 -7.52
N GLU A 190 4.65 6.59 -8.78
CA GLU A 190 5.34 5.68 -9.69
C GLU A 190 6.82 5.45 -9.35
N GLN A 191 7.46 6.39 -8.65
CA GLN A 191 8.88 6.34 -8.32
C GLN A 191 9.13 6.76 -6.88
N ASN A 192 9.98 6.02 -6.17
CA ASN A 192 10.42 6.31 -4.80
C ASN A 192 9.25 6.48 -3.82
N SER A 193 8.12 5.80 -4.09
CA SER A 193 7.01 5.74 -3.17
C SER A 193 7.14 4.55 -2.22
N LEU A 194 6.48 4.63 -1.08
CA LEU A 194 6.44 3.56 -0.10
C LEU A 194 5.95 2.23 -0.71
N TRP A 195 4.93 2.28 -1.56
CA TRP A 195 4.39 1.11 -2.24
C TRP A 195 5.37 0.51 -3.24
N GLU A 196 6.00 1.32 -4.07
CA GLU A 196 6.99 0.87 -5.05
C GLU A 196 8.24 0.29 -4.36
N GLU A 197 8.75 0.94 -3.31
CA GLU A 197 9.88 0.45 -2.54
C GLU A 197 9.59 -0.91 -1.90
N TYR A 198 8.37 -1.11 -1.38
CA TYR A 198 7.93 -2.41 -0.86
C TYR A 198 7.93 -3.49 -1.95
N GLN A 199 7.35 -3.20 -3.12
CA GLN A 199 7.30 -4.13 -4.25
C GLN A 199 8.72 -4.51 -4.73
N ALA A 200 9.60 -3.52 -4.83
CA ALA A 200 10.99 -3.73 -5.21
C ALA A 200 11.76 -4.57 -4.17
N ALA A 201 11.56 -4.29 -2.88
CA ALA A 201 12.18 -5.06 -1.80
C ALA A 201 11.68 -6.51 -1.77
N LEU A 202 10.38 -6.73 -1.94
CA LEU A 202 9.78 -8.07 -2.03
C LEU A 202 10.35 -8.87 -3.19
N THR A 203 10.43 -8.27 -4.37
CA THR A 203 10.97 -8.91 -5.57
C THR A 203 12.44 -9.30 -5.37
N LYS A 204 13.27 -8.38 -4.87
CA LYS A 204 14.69 -8.64 -4.61
C LYS A 204 14.91 -9.73 -3.56
N HIS A 205 14.09 -9.73 -2.52
CA HIS A 205 14.17 -10.73 -1.45
C HIS A 205 13.79 -12.13 -1.96
N THR A 206 12.72 -12.23 -2.75
CA THR A 206 12.31 -13.49 -3.38
C THR A 206 13.39 -14.01 -4.31
N GLN A 207 14.01 -13.14 -5.12
CA GLN A 207 15.12 -13.52 -5.99
C GLN A 207 16.33 -14.01 -5.19
N ALA A 208 16.69 -13.35 -4.08
CA ALA A 208 17.82 -13.76 -3.25
C ALA A 208 17.62 -15.17 -2.65
N TRP A 209 16.39 -15.51 -2.23
CA TRP A 209 16.07 -16.88 -1.82
C TRP A 209 16.18 -17.89 -2.96
N GLN A 210 15.66 -17.55 -4.13
CA GLN A 210 15.73 -18.42 -5.31
C GLN A 210 17.19 -18.68 -5.71
N ASP A 211 18.02 -17.65 -5.75
CA ASP A 211 19.43 -17.76 -6.10
C ASP A 211 20.19 -18.67 -5.10
N LEU A 212 19.97 -18.44 -3.81
CA LEU A 212 20.68 -19.18 -2.76
C LEU A 212 20.23 -20.64 -2.68
N LEU A 213 18.94 -20.92 -2.76
CA LEU A 213 18.40 -22.29 -2.79
C LEU A 213 18.76 -23.00 -4.08
N GLY A 214 18.75 -22.29 -5.22
CA GLY A 214 19.14 -22.85 -6.52
C GLY A 214 20.61 -23.27 -6.57
N ALA A 215 21.50 -22.46 -5.97
CA ALA A 215 22.93 -22.81 -5.87
C ALA A 215 23.19 -24.09 -5.06
N CYS A 216 22.23 -24.51 -4.23
CA CYS A 216 22.29 -25.72 -3.41
C CYS A 216 21.41 -26.87 -3.94
N GLU A 217 20.86 -26.76 -5.15
CA GLU A 217 19.86 -27.70 -5.68
C GLU A 217 18.70 -27.99 -4.73
N SER A 218 18.31 -26.95 -3.92
CA SER A 218 17.34 -27.09 -2.86
C SER A 218 16.04 -26.30 -3.14
N GLN A 219 15.77 -25.94 -4.39
CA GLN A 219 14.47 -25.38 -4.80
C GLN A 219 13.40 -26.48 -4.89
N PRO A 220 12.10 -26.14 -4.81
CA PRO A 220 11.02 -27.09 -5.05
C PRO A 220 11.21 -27.87 -6.36
N GLY A 221 11.18 -29.21 -6.27
CA GLY A 221 11.39 -30.10 -7.41
C GLY A 221 12.87 -30.47 -7.71
N GLN A 222 13.82 -29.90 -7.00
CA GLN A 222 15.25 -30.29 -7.09
C GLN A 222 15.60 -31.40 -6.10
N SER A 223 16.76 -32.03 -6.32
CA SER A 223 17.22 -33.21 -5.54
C SER A 223 17.40 -32.96 -4.05
N GLY A 224 17.77 -31.75 -3.68
CA GLY A 224 17.94 -31.31 -2.29
C GLY A 224 16.69 -30.79 -1.60
N TRP A 225 15.58 -30.72 -2.31
CA TRP A 225 14.31 -30.29 -1.69
C TRP A 225 13.77 -31.39 -0.76
N GLN A 226 13.65 -31.09 0.50
CA GLN A 226 13.02 -31.95 1.50
C GLN A 226 11.99 -31.11 2.26
N THR A 227 10.75 -31.57 2.31
CA THR A 227 9.77 -31.01 3.27
C THR A 227 10.28 -31.35 4.67
N PRO A 228 10.29 -30.36 5.59
CA PRO A 228 10.63 -30.65 6.99
C PRO A 228 9.73 -31.77 7.50
N THR A 229 10.30 -32.82 8.02
CA THR A 229 9.55 -33.79 8.84
C THR A 229 9.26 -33.12 10.16
N GLU A 230 7.98 -33.05 10.51
CA GLU A 230 7.55 -32.65 11.86
C GLU A 230 8.28 -33.56 12.85
N GLY A 231 9.15 -32.97 13.68
CA GLY A 231 9.87 -33.63 14.76
C GLY A 231 9.18 -33.34 16.09
#